data_0ae019571aab7f8bd20f4185b98fccb8
#
_entry.id   0ae019571aab7f8bd20f4185b98fccb8
#
_cell.length_a   1.000
_cell.length_b   1.000
_cell.length_c   1.000
_cell.angle_alpha   90.00
_cell.angle_beta   90.00
_cell.angle_gamma   90.00
#
_symmetry.space_group_name_H-M   'P 1'
#
loop_
_entity.id
_entity.type
_entity.pdbx_description
1 polymer ?
#
loop_
_entity_poly.entity_id
_entity_poly.type
_entity_poly.pdbx_seq_one_letter_code
_entity_poly.pdbx_strand_id
1 'polypeptide(L)'
;MNWMDPFVLMATLPMKPRLYFFGPKEEDMGVGPRNRIMSWTCATVPYRPGKNDLLDATRRVGAVLASGGVLAIAGEGRIHASEHDLLRLEEGPAYFALRSGVPLVPIAISGTSWLRLGRRVRVVVGEPIEVAGRPRREAVDELTARLWTALHVLVADRPDFPQPGPVGRWVTEVFNDWPEGERPLVAPVAGSD
;
A
#
# COMPACT_ATOMS: atom_id res chain seq x y z
N MET A 1 -1.22 -1.52 4.06
CA MET A 1 0.02 -0.74 3.76
C MET A 1 0.38 0.09 4.96
N ASN A 2 1.63 0.05 5.41
CA ASN A 2 2.12 0.81 6.55
C ASN A 2 2.61 2.20 6.11
N TRP A 3 2.75 3.15 7.03
CA TRP A 3 3.26 4.49 6.74
C TRP A 3 4.67 4.52 6.11
N MET A 4 5.49 3.50 6.40
CA MET A 4 6.84 3.38 5.83
C MET A 4 6.87 2.85 4.39
N ASP A 5 5.84 2.13 3.95
CA ASP A 5 5.87 1.43 2.67
C ASP A 5 6.12 2.35 1.47
N PRO A 6 5.55 3.57 1.37
CA PRO A 6 5.86 4.48 0.29
C PRO A 6 7.35 4.88 0.24
N PHE A 7 7.98 5.11 1.39
CA PHE A 7 9.40 5.46 1.46
C PHE A 7 10.29 4.28 1.07
N VAL A 8 9.90 3.06 1.47
CA VAL A 8 10.60 1.83 1.07
C VAL A 8 10.52 1.65 -0.44
N LEU A 9 9.35 1.84 -1.04
CA LEU A 9 9.20 1.75 -2.50
C LEU A 9 10.02 2.81 -3.22
N MET A 10 10.03 4.06 -2.75
CA MET A 10 10.86 5.12 -3.33
C MET A 10 12.36 4.85 -3.20
N ALA A 11 12.79 4.18 -2.14
CA ALA A 11 14.20 3.85 -1.92
C ALA A 11 14.67 2.62 -2.71
N THR A 12 13.75 1.72 -3.09
CA THR A 12 14.08 0.43 -3.72
C THR A 12 13.78 0.37 -5.19
N LEU A 13 12.80 1.13 -5.67
CA LEU A 13 12.43 1.16 -7.08
C LEU A 13 13.25 2.23 -7.84
N PRO A 14 13.43 2.06 -9.16
CA PRO A 14 14.09 3.06 -9.98
C PRO A 14 13.41 4.43 -9.92
N MET A 15 14.17 5.50 -9.95
CA MET A 15 13.63 6.87 -9.99
C MET A 15 12.89 7.20 -11.29
N LYS A 16 13.13 6.41 -12.33
CA LYS A 16 12.44 6.52 -13.64
C LYS A 16 11.97 5.13 -14.07
N PRO A 17 10.69 4.98 -14.46
CA PRO A 17 9.63 6.01 -14.53
C PRO A 17 9.21 6.51 -13.13
N ARG A 18 8.65 7.74 -13.09
CA ARG A 18 8.27 8.37 -11.82
C ARG A 18 7.13 7.62 -11.12
N LEU A 19 7.32 7.35 -9.83
CA LEU A 19 6.35 6.68 -8.98
C LEU A 19 5.37 7.70 -8.39
N TYR A 20 4.08 7.38 -8.47
CA TYR A 20 2.98 8.13 -7.88
C TYR A 20 2.21 7.24 -6.91
N PHE A 21 1.76 7.79 -5.81
CA PHE A 21 0.99 7.06 -4.81
C PHE A 21 -0.48 7.45 -4.85
N PHE A 22 -1.36 6.44 -4.93
CA PHE A 22 -2.78 6.66 -4.79
C PHE A 22 -3.13 6.64 -3.30
N GLY A 23 -3.73 7.72 -2.80
CA GLY A 23 -3.98 7.84 -1.37
C GLY A 23 -4.94 8.96 -0.99
N PRO A 24 -5.09 9.21 0.31
CA PRO A 24 -6.00 10.23 0.83
C PRO A 24 -5.69 11.61 0.26
N LYS A 25 -6.70 12.46 0.19
CA LYS A 25 -6.59 13.81 -0.36
C LYS A 25 -5.67 14.71 0.48
N GLU A 26 -5.07 15.71 -0.17
CA GLU A 26 -4.11 16.65 0.43
C GLU A 26 -4.55 17.31 1.74
N GLU A 27 -5.85 17.52 1.95
CA GLU A 27 -6.37 18.07 3.20
C GLU A 27 -6.08 17.18 4.40
N ASP A 28 -6.12 15.85 4.18
CA ASP A 28 -5.77 14.87 5.21
C ASP A 28 -4.25 14.72 5.34
N MET A 29 -3.51 15.04 4.27
CA MET A 29 -2.05 15.05 4.25
C MET A 29 -1.42 16.30 4.86
N GLY A 30 -2.20 17.35 5.12
CA GLY A 30 -1.75 18.54 5.86
C GLY A 30 -1.65 18.35 7.37
N VAL A 31 -2.26 17.30 7.91
CA VAL A 31 -2.33 17.02 9.35
C VAL A 31 -1.30 16.00 9.76
N GLY A 32 -0.46 16.34 10.73
CA GLY A 32 0.56 15.47 11.29
C GLY A 32 1.89 15.42 10.53
N PRO A 33 2.98 14.96 11.18
CA PRO A 33 4.34 15.00 10.62
C PRO A 33 4.50 14.06 9.41
N ARG A 34 3.85 12.91 9.43
CA ARG A 34 3.83 11.92 8.33
C ARG A 34 3.33 12.56 7.04
N ASN A 35 2.17 13.19 7.12
CA ASN A 35 1.49 13.74 5.96
C ASN A 35 2.26 14.92 5.36
N ARG A 36 2.93 15.72 6.19
CA ARG A 36 3.84 16.80 5.74
C ARG A 36 5.02 16.25 4.93
N ILE A 37 5.65 15.17 5.42
CA ILE A 37 6.76 14.52 4.71
C ILE A 37 6.25 13.93 3.39
N MET A 38 5.11 13.24 3.41
CA MET A 38 4.50 12.68 2.21
C MET A 38 4.15 13.74 1.17
N SER A 39 3.54 14.86 1.57
CA SER A 39 3.21 15.96 0.66
C SER A 39 4.45 16.63 0.06
N TRP A 40 5.54 16.68 0.81
CA TRP A 40 6.80 17.24 0.34
C TRP A 40 7.56 16.34 -0.62
N THR A 41 7.54 15.02 -0.39
CA THR A 41 8.30 14.05 -1.21
C THR A 41 7.50 13.50 -2.37
N CYS A 42 6.18 13.53 -2.34
CA CYS A 42 5.35 12.65 -3.15
C CYS A 42 4.66 13.31 -4.32
N ALA A 43 4.78 12.64 -5.42
CA ALA A 43 3.76 12.63 -6.44
C ALA A 43 2.58 11.79 -5.96
N THR A 44 1.56 12.39 -5.39
CA THR A 44 0.34 11.69 -4.96
C THR A 44 -0.81 11.96 -5.92
N VAL A 45 -1.64 10.94 -6.12
CA VAL A 45 -2.96 11.07 -6.74
C VAL A 45 -3.98 11.05 -5.63
N PRO A 46 -4.50 12.23 -5.20
CA PRO A 46 -5.40 12.30 -4.06
C PRO A 46 -6.78 11.76 -4.40
N TYR A 47 -7.39 11.07 -3.43
CA TYR A 47 -8.73 10.48 -3.54
C TYR A 47 -9.46 10.62 -2.21
N ARG A 48 -10.76 11.00 -2.26
CA ARG A 48 -11.67 11.00 -1.10
C ARG A 48 -12.76 9.98 -1.26
N PRO A 49 -12.78 8.91 -0.46
CA PRO A 49 -13.92 8.00 -0.40
C PRO A 49 -15.22 8.75 -0.04
N GLY A 50 -16.33 8.38 -0.69
CA GLY A 50 -17.66 8.90 -0.36
C GLY A 50 -18.01 10.32 -0.86
N LYS A 51 -17.09 11.05 -1.49
CA LYS A 51 -17.37 12.27 -2.22
C LYS A 51 -17.25 11.98 -3.72
N ASN A 52 -17.95 12.75 -4.58
CA ASN A 52 -17.92 12.57 -6.06
C ASN A 52 -16.52 12.78 -6.69
N ASP A 53 -15.47 12.33 -6.02
CA ASP A 53 -14.07 12.51 -6.40
C ASP A 53 -13.56 11.35 -7.28
N LEU A 54 -14.35 10.28 -7.45
CA LEU A 54 -13.93 9.10 -8.22
C LEU A 54 -13.64 9.43 -9.68
N LEU A 55 -14.44 10.30 -10.31
CA LEU A 55 -14.23 10.71 -11.70
C LEU A 55 -12.93 11.51 -11.85
N ASP A 56 -12.67 12.43 -10.94
CA ASP A 56 -11.46 13.25 -10.95
C ASP A 56 -10.22 12.43 -10.60
N ALA A 57 -10.29 11.53 -9.62
CA ALA A 57 -9.23 10.58 -9.33
C ALA A 57 -8.93 9.70 -10.56
N THR A 58 -9.96 9.20 -11.24
CA THR A 58 -9.81 8.40 -12.47
C THR A 58 -9.11 9.18 -13.58
N ARG A 59 -9.44 10.46 -13.77
CA ARG A 59 -8.77 11.32 -14.77
C ARG A 59 -7.30 11.53 -14.43
N ARG A 60 -6.98 11.79 -13.15
CA ARG A 60 -5.60 11.98 -12.67
C ARG A 60 -4.78 10.71 -12.83
N VAL A 61 -5.34 9.55 -12.46
CA VAL A 61 -4.70 8.25 -12.69
C VAL A 61 -4.41 8.04 -14.16
N GLY A 62 -5.41 8.27 -15.03
CA GLY A 62 -5.25 8.16 -16.47
C GLY A 62 -4.13 9.06 -17.02
N ALA A 63 -4.04 10.30 -16.54
CA ALA A 63 -2.98 11.24 -16.94
C ALA A 63 -1.58 10.76 -16.49
N VAL A 64 -1.46 10.25 -15.27
CA VAL A 64 -0.20 9.68 -14.75
C VAL A 64 0.26 8.50 -15.61
N LEU A 65 -0.63 7.54 -15.86
CA LEU A 65 -0.28 6.34 -16.64
C LEU A 65 0.00 6.67 -18.12
N ALA A 66 -0.76 7.59 -18.71
CA ALA A 66 -0.53 8.06 -20.08
C ALA A 66 0.79 8.82 -20.25
N SER A 67 1.29 9.46 -19.19
CA SER A 67 2.62 10.10 -19.17
C SER A 67 3.78 9.14 -18.97
N GLY A 68 3.53 7.82 -18.88
CA GLY A 68 4.52 6.81 -18.59
C GLY A 68 4.93 6.73 -17.12
N GLY A 69 4.14 7.33 -16.22
CA GLY A 69 4.32 7.20 -14.78
C GLY A 69 3.87 5.83 -14.25
N VAL A 70 4.33 5.47 -13.07
CA VAL A 70 3.91 4.26 -12.34
C VAL A 70 3.01 4.67 -11.19
N LEU A 71 1.88 3.98 -11.01
CA LEU A 71 0.95 4.22 -9.93
C LEU A 71 1.05 3.10 -8.89
N ALA A 72 1.45 3.44 -7.68
CA ALA A 72 1.40 2.54 -6.52
C ALA A 72 0.06 2.70 -5.79
N ILE A 73 -0.63 1.60 -5.59
CA ILE A 73 -1.92 1.55 -4.89
C ILE A 73 -1.83 0.50 -3.79
N ALA A 74 -2.25 0.85 -2.57
CA ALA A 74 -2.45 -0.12 -1.52
C ALA A 74 -3.65 -1.00 -1.86
N GLY A 75 -3.42 -2.25 -2.25
CA GLY A 75 -4.48 -3.15 -2.69
C GLY A 75 -5.53 -3.44 -1.61
N GLU A 76 -5.14 -3.43 -0.35
CA GLU A 76 -6.03 -3.69 0.79
C GLU A 76 -6.85 -2.47 1.23
N GLY A 77 -6.54 -1.27 0.73
CA GLY A 77 -7.23 -0.02 1.06
C GLY A 77 -7.06 0.46 2.50
N ARG A 78 -6.46 -0.33 3.39
CA ARG A 78 -6.28 -0.05 4.82
C ARG A 78 -4.96 -0.56 5.38
N ILE A 79 -4.60 -0.06 6.57
CA ILE A 79 -3.47 -0.56 7.37
C ILE A 79 -3.97 -1.72 8.22
N HIS A 80 -3.18 -2.79 8.33
CA HIS A 80 -3.39 -3.81 9.35
C HIS A 80 -2.07 -4.31 9.93
N ALA A 81 -2.16 -4.99 11.07
CA ALA A 81 -1.01 -5.33 11.90
C ALA A 81 -0.28 -6.61 11.50
N SER A 82 -0.98 -7.52 10.83
CA SER A 82 -0.41 -8.80 10.42
C SER A 82 0.38 -8.62 9.13
N GLU A 83 1.59 -9.16 9.09
CA GLU A 83 2.39 -9.25 7.86
C GLU A 83 2.16 -10.56 7.11
N HIS A 84 1.47 -11.52 7.71
CA HIS A 84 1.19 -12.84 7.14
C HIS A 84 -0.15 -12.95 6.46
N ASP A 85 -1.10 -12.11 6.87
CA ASP A 85 -2.45 -12.12 6.34
C ASP A 85 -2.58 -11.10 5.22
N LEU A 86 -3.19 -11.50 4.15
CA LEU A 86 -3.62 -10.64 3.06
C LEU A 86 -5.12 -10.40 3.20
N LEU A 87 -5.51 -9.17 3.41
CA LEU A 87 -6.91 -8.78 3.45
C LEU A 87 -7.55 -8.87 2.07
N ARG A 88 -8.87 -8.78 2.04
CA ARG A 88 -9.59 -8.62 0.77
C ARG A 88 -9.07 -7.39 0.04
N LEU A 89 -8.78 -7.55 -1.24
CA LEU A 89 -8.34 -6.44 -2.08
C LEU A 89 -9.52 -5.58 -2.52
N GLU A 90 -9.27 -4.29 -2.62
CA GLU A 90 -10.15 -3.34 -3.28
C GLU A 90 -10.09 -3.51 -4.81
N GLU A 91 -11.17 -3.18 -5.49
CA GLU A 91 -11.28 -3.31 -6.95
C GLU A 91 -10.49 -2.22 -7.72
N GLY A 92 -10.07 -1.15 -7.03
CA GLY A 92 -9.40 0.00 -7.62
C GLY A 92 -8.20 -0.33 -8.50
N PRO A 93 -7.22 -1.12 -8.03
CA PRO A 93 -6.08 -1.51 -8.84
C PRO A 93 -6.44 -2.18 -10.15
N ALA A 94 -7.35 -3.15 -10.12
CA ALA A 94 -7.84 -3.86 -11.30
C ALA A 94 -8.61 -2.95 -12.26
N TYR A 95 -9.47 -2.10 -11.72
CA TYR A 95 -10.24 -1.14 -12.50
C TYR A 95 -9.34 -0.16 -13.26
N PHE A 96 -8.36 0.44 -12.59
CA PHE A 96 -7.45 1.39 -13.24
C PHE A 96 -6.55 0.72 -14.27
N ALA A 97 -6.07 -0.48 -14.00
CA ALA A 97 -5.26 -1.25 -14.95
C ALA A 97 -6.04 -1.57 -16.23
N LEU A 98 -7.25 -2.12 -16.11
CA LEU A 98 -8.14 -2.41 -17.24
C LEU A 98 -8.51 -1.14 -18.03
N ARG A 99 -8.79 -0.05 -17.33
CA ARG A 99 -9.15 1.20 -17.95
C ARG A 99 -8.02 1.83 -18.76
N SER A 100 -6.79 1.67 -18.28
CA SER A 100 -5.60 2.28 -18.88
C SER A 100 -4.82 1.31 -19.78
N GLY A 101 -5.16 0.02 -19.78
CA GLY A 101 -4.46 -1.00 -20.56
C GLY A 101 -3.02 -1.22 -20.13
N VAL A 102 -2.72 -1.04 -18.83
CA VAL A 102 -1.37 -1.20 -18.26
C VAL A 102 -1.29 -2.45 -17.39
N PRO A 103 -0.15 -3.14 -17.34
CA PRO A 103 0.00 -4.33 -16.50
C PRO A 103 -0.06 -3.99 -15.00
N LEU A 104 -0.46 -4.97 -14.18
CA LEU A 104 -0.36 -4.92 -12.73
C LEU A 104 0.91 -5.65 -12.29
N VAL A 105 1.71 -5.00 -11.45
CA VAL A 105 2.88 -5.62 -10.82
C VAL A 105 2.58 -5.82 -9.33
N PRO A 106 2.38 -7.06 -8.87
CA PRO A 106 2.18 -7.32 -7.44
C PRO A 106 3.50 -7.11 -6.68
N ILE A 107 3.44 -6.32 -5.60
CA ILE A 107 4.60 -6.06 -4.74
C ILE A 107 4.21 -6.33 -3.29
N ALA A 108 4.98 -7.17 -2.62
CA ALA A 108 4.84 -7.45 -1.20
C ALA A 108 5.98 -6.81 -0.41
N ILE A 109 5.63 -6.05 0.64
CA ILE A 109 6.58 -5.42 1.56
C ILE A 109 6.41 -6.06 2.92
N SER A 110 7.50 -6.41 3.58
CA SER A 110 7.51 -6.93 4.94
C SER A 110 8.65 -6.33 5.76
N GLY A 111 8.50 -6.34 7.08
CA GLY A 111 9.46 -5.72 7.98
C GLY A 111 9.14 -4.25 8.29
N THR A 112 8.01 -3.72 7.85
CA THR A 112 7.61 -2.32 8.05
C THR A 112 6.53 -2.13 9.12
N SER A 113 5.90 -3.20 9.63
CA SER A 113 4.80 -3.11 10.60
C SER A 113 5.19 -2.40 11.89
N TRP A 114 6.46 -2.58 12.31
CA TRP A 114 6.99 -1.97 13.50
C TRP A 114 8.39 -1.42 13.29
N LEU A 115 8.65 -0.20 13.70
CA LEU A 115 10.00 0.38 13.66
C LEU A 115 10.91 -0.30 14.68
N ARG A 116 12.02 -0.87 14.19
CA ARG A 116 13.08 -1.41 15.00
C ARG A 116 14.43 -1.17 14.33
N LEU A 117 15.39 -0.65 15.08
CA LEU A 117 16.74 -0.49 14.57
C LEU A 117 17.35 -1.86 14.20
N GLY A 118 17.98 -1.95 13.03
CA GLY A 118 18.55 -3.21 12.53
C GLY A 118 17.55 -4.20 11.95
N ARG A 119 16.26 -3.84 11.81
CA ARG A 119 15.25 -4.67 11.16
C ARG A 119 15.50 -4.73 9.65
N ARG A 120 15.41 -5.93 9.10
CA ARG A 120 15.44 -6.12 7.65
C ARG A 120 14.07 -5.82 7.07
N VAL A 121 14.03 -4.94 6.09
CA VAL A 121 12.86 -4.72 5.24
C VAL A 121 13.07 -5.54 3.97
N ARG A 122 12.05 -6.30 3.59
CA ARG A 122 12.06 -7.11 2.36
C ARG A 122 11.00 -6.59 1.41
N VAL A 123 11.39 -6.34 0.18
CA VAL A 123 10.49 -6.02 -0.94
C VAL A 123 10.59 -7.15 -1.94
N VAL A 124 9.47 -7.76 -2.25
CA VAL A 124 9.38 -8.84 -3.25
C VAL A 124 8.48 -8.36 -4.37
N VAL A 125 9.01 -8.37 -5.58
CA VAL A 125 8.29 -7.99 -6.80
C VAL A 125 7.89 -9.28 -7.50
N GLY A 126 6.61 -9.46 -7.76
CA GLY A 126 6.08 -10.59 -8.51
C GLY A 126 6.06 -10.34 -10.01
N GLU A 127 5.66 -11.36 -10.75
CA GLU A 127 5.53 -11.27 -12.20
C GLU A 127 4.42 -10.30 -12.61
N PRO A 128 4.62 -9.50 -13.65
CA PRO A 128 3.58 -8.63 -14.19
C PRO A 128 2.34 -9.43 -14.63
N ILE A 129 1.18 -8.95 -14.25
CA ILE A 129 -0.09 -9.50 -14.69
C ILE A 129 -0.55 -8.68 -15.87
N GLU A 130 -0.47 -9.28 -17.06
CA GLU A 130 -0.93 -8.65 -18.28
C GLU A 130 -2.45 -8.43 -18.25
N VAL A 131 -2.86 -7.29 -18.78
CA VAL A 131 -4.23 -6.82 -18.74
C VAL A 131 -4.76 -6.59 -20.14
N ALA A 132 -5.89 -7.19 -20.46
CA ALA A 132 -6.57 -7.02 -21.74
C ALA A 132 -8.07 -6.78 -21.52
N GLY A 133 -8.64 -5.94 -22.35
CA GLY A 133 -10.09 -5.70 -22.35
C GLY A 133 -10.50 -4.37 -21.70
N ARG A 134 -11.78 -4.25 -21.40
CA ARG A 134 -12.41 -3.06 -20.80
C ARG A 134 -12.81 -3.34 -19.36
N PRO A 135 -12.90 -2.33 -18.49
CA PRO A 135 -13.28 -2.51 -17.08
C PRO A 135 -14.78 -2.83 -16.96
N ARG A 136 -15.16 -4.06 -17.31
CA ARG A 136 -16.47 -4.64 -16.98
C ARG A 136 -16.37 -5.30 -15.61
N ARG A 137 -17.47 -5.44 -14.91
CA ARG A 137 -17.50 -5.99 -13.56
C ARG A 137 -16.80 -7.34 -13.47
N GLU A 138 -17.14 -8.26 -14.35
CA GLU A 138 -16.57 -9.60 -14.37
C GLU A 138 -15.04 -9.58 -14.60
N ALA A 139 -14.55 -8.70 -15.47
CA ALA A 139 -13.13 -8.55 -15.76
C ALA A 139 -12.37 -7.92 -14.56
N VAL A 140 -12.99 -7.00 -13.84
CA VAL A 140 -12.44 -6.40 -12.63
C VAL A 140 -12.35 -7.45 -11.51
N ASP A 141 -13.42 -8.22 -11.30
CA ASP A 141 -13.46 -9.29 -10.29
C ASP A 141 -12.41 -10.36 -10.59
N GLU A 142 -12.29 -10.82 -11.84
CA GLU A 142 -11.30 -11.81 -12.27
C GLU A 142 -9.86 -11.29 -12.05
N LEU A 143 -9.57 -10.05 -12.48
CA LEU A 143 -8.24 -9.48 -12.34
C LEU A 143 -7.88 -9.24 -10.88
N THR A 144 -8.86 -8.84 -10.05
CA THR A 144 -8.68 -8.70 -8.61
C THR A 144 -8.35 -10.04 -7.95
N ALA A 145 -9.02 -11.13 -8.37
CA ALA A 145 -8.74 -12.48 -7.88
C ALA A 145 -7.33 -12.96 -8.30
N ARG A 146 -6.91 -12.69 -9.54
CA ARG A 146 -5.56 -12.99 -10.01
C ARG A 146 -4.50 -12.23 -9.22
N LEU A 147 -4.74 -10.93 -8.97
CA LEU A 147 -3.85 -10.10 -8.16
C LEU A 147 -3.76 -10.61 -6.73
N TRP A 148 -4.89 -10.99 -6.12
CA TRP A 148 -4.94 -11.57 -4.77
C TRP A 148 -4.11 -12.86 -4.71
N THR A 149 -4.28 -13.77 -5.67
CA THR A 149 -3.52 -15.03 -5.73
C THR A 149 -2.01 -14.76 -5.84
N ALA A 150 -1.61 -13.84 -6.72
CA ALA A 150 -0.20 -13.47 -6.88
C ALA A 150 0.39 -12.86 -5.60
N LEU A 151 -0.33 -11.96 -4.95
CA LEU A 151 0.10 -11.36 -3.69
C LEU A 151 0.15 -12.40 -2.56
N HIS A 152 -0.82 -13.32 -2.50
CA HIS A 152 -0.87 -14.38 -1.50
C HIS A 152 0.40 -15.26 -1.54
N VAL A 153 0.85 -15.61 -2.74
CA VAL A 153 2.11 -16.36 -2.92
C VAL A 153 3.30 -15.57 -2.41
N LEU A 154 3.36 -14.25 -2.68
CA LEU A 154 4.47 -13.40 -2.22
C LEU A 154 4.47 -13.18 -0.71
N VAL A 155 3.30 -13.29 -0.06
CA VAL A 155 3.13 -13.10 1.38
C VAL A 155 3.38 -14.40 2.15
N ALA A 156 3.07 -15.56 1.58
CA ALA A 156 3.09 -16.85 2.27
C ALA A 156 4.46 -17.27 2.84
N ASP A 157 5.55 -16.80 2.23
CA ASP A 157 6.93 -17.12 2.65
C ASP A 157 7.55 -16.01 3.53
N ARG A 158 6.78 -15.39 4.39
CA ARG A 158 7.28 -14.34 5.28
C ARG A 158 7.70 -14.90 6.63
N PRO A 159 8.90 -14.54 7.11
CA PRO A 159 9.29 -14.92 8.46
C PRO A 159 8.50 -14.12 9.50
N ASP A 160 8.20 -14.77 10.62
CA ASP A 160 7.70 -14.08 11.81
C ASP A 160 8.72 -13.07 12.34
N PHE A 161 8.28 -11.86 12.57
CA PHE A 161 9.12 -10.83 13.15
C PHE A 161 8.82 -10.67 14.64
N PRO A 162 9.85 -10.64 15.48
CA PRO A 162 9.65 -10.39 16.90
C PRO A 162 9.04 -9.01 17.11
N GLN A 163 8.15 -8.92 18.09
CA GLN A 163 7.51 -7.67 18.45
C GLN A 163 8.55 -6.59 18.80
N PRO A 164 8.26 -5.33 18.51
CA PRO A 164 9.18 -4.22 18.81
C PRO A 164 9.28 -3.98 20.32
N GLY A 165 10.41 -3.46 20.74
CA GLY A 165 10.52 -2.86 22.06
C GLY A 165 9.65 -1.61 22.22
N PRO A 166 9.55 -1.06 23.45
CA PRO A 166 8.63 0.05 23.76
C PRO A 166 8.84 1.29 22.90
N VAL A 167 10.08 1.63 22.57
CA VAL A 167 10.43 2.80 21.75
C VAL A 167 9.97 2.60 20.31
N GLY A 168 10.27 1.43 19.72
CA GLY A 168 9.84 1.12 18.34
C GLY A 168 8.32 1.09 18.20
N ARG A 169 7.63 0.62 19.24
CA ARG A 169 6.17 0.65 19.32
C ARG A 169 5.65 2.09 19.37
N TRP A 170 6.15 2.89 20.27
CA TRP A 170 5.74 4.28 20.43
C TRP A 170 5.90 5.08 19.12
N VAL A 171 7.05 4.98 18.47
CA VAL A 171 7.30 5.68 17.20
C VAL A 171 6.35 5.19 16.12
N THR A 172 6.11 3.88 16.01
CA THR A 172 5.17 3.34 15.02
C THR A 172 3.74 3.83 15.28
N GLU A 173 3.32 3.89 16.53
CA GLU A 173 1.99 4.39 16.92
C GLU A 173 1.80 5.87 16.62
N VAL A 174 2.85 6.69 16.74
CA VAL A 174 2.80 8.12 16.39
C VAL A 174 2.57 8.31 14.89
N PHE A 175 3.08 7.39 14.06
CA PHE A 175 3.02 7.53 12.60
C PHE A 175 1.93 6.68 11.92
N ASN A 176 1.35 5.70 12.60
CA ASN A 176 0.26 4.89 12.05
C ASN A 176 -1.08 5.36 12.58
N ASP A 177 -1.99 5.72 11.66
CA ASP A 177 -3.41 5.80 11.97
C ASP A 177 -4.01 4.41 11.85
N TRP A 178 -4.15 3.73 12.98
CA TRP A 178 -4.86 2.46 13.03
C TRP A 178 -6.37 2.72 12.92
N PRO A 179 -7.10 1.97 12.09
CA PRO A 179 -8.56 2.00 12.13
C PRO A 179 -9.06 1.66 13.53
N GLU A 180 -10.13 2.29 13.97
CA GLU A 180 -10.73 2.01 15.28
C GLU A 180 -10.98 0.51 15.45
N GLY A 181 -10.50 -0.07 16.55
CA GLY A 181 -10.63 -1.49 16.86
C GLY A 181 -9.61 -2.44 16.20
N GLU A 182 -8.77 -1.97 15.27
CA GLU A 182 -7.76 -2.80 14.60
C GLU A 182 -6.33 -2.62 15.15
N ARG A 183 -6.17 -1.86 16.23
CA ARG A 183 -4.87 -1.73 16.89
C ARG A 183 -4.42 -3.11 17.37
N PRO A 184 -3.20 -3.58 17.00
CA PRO A 184 -2.74 -4.87 17.43
C PRO A 184 -2.76 -4.96 18.94
N LEU A 185 -3.52 -5.90 19.48
CA LEU A 185 -3.43 -6.26 20.88
C LEU A 185 -2.03 -6.81 21.10
N VAL A 186 -1.20 -6.01 21.74
CA VAL A 186 0.10 -6.46 22.15
C VAL A 186 -0.11 -7.53 23.20
N ALA A 187 0.26 -8.77 22.89
CA ALA A 187 0.37 -9.78 23.89
C ALA A 187 1.22 -9.23 25.06
N PRO A 188 0.76 -9.31 26.31
CA PRO A 188 1.58 -8.92 27.45
C PRO A 188 2.91 -9.68 27.33
N VAL A 189 4.01 -8.98 27.47
CA VAL A 189 5.34 -9.61 27.55
C VAL A 189 5.22 -10.64 28.68
N ALA A 190 5.30 -11.94 28.31
CA ALA A 190 5.29 -13.00 29.29
C ALA A 190 6.36 -12.67 30.33
N GLY A 191 5.93 -12.62 31.60
CA GLY A 191 6.64 -11.97 32.69
C GLY A 191 8.09 -12.37 32.80
N SER A 192 8.88 -11.36 33.08
CA SER A 192 10.08 -11.50 33.90
C SER A 192 9.63 -11.73 35.34
N ASP A 193 9.53 -12.97 35.75
CA ASP A 193 9.68 -13.34 37.16
C ASP A 193 11.17 -13.42 37.50
#